data_aa19d49a3084c7b93ee13672e1cedbc6
#
_entry.id   aa19d49a3084c7b93ee13672e1cedbc6
#
_cell.length_a   1.000
_cell.length_b   1.000
_cell.length_c   1.000
_cell.angle_alpha   90.00
_cell.angle_beta   90.00
_cell.angle_gamma   90.00
#
_symmetry.space_group_name_H-M   'P 1'
#
loop_
_entity.id
_entity.type
_entity.pdbx_description
1 polymer ?
#
loop_
_entity_poly.entity_id
_entity_poly.type
_entity_poly.pdbx_seq_one_letter_code
_entity_poly.pdbx_strand_id
1 'polypeptide(L)'
;MLESVFAQEPPFRHGQTPRTAVLFCNLGTPDAPTASALRRYLAEFLGDHRVVEIPRLVWMLILHGIILRIRPAKSALKYASIWTEEGSPLKVWTERQAHALGNAFAERHEHVSVRYAMRYGNPSMASQLDALKSEGFTRVLVMPAYPQYSGTTTASVFDAVYTWGQRTRLLPRSEEHTSELQS
;
A
#
# COMPACT_ATOMS: atom_id res chain seq x y z
N MET A 1 -24.95 -19.43 -6.14
CA MET A 1 -23.99 -18.89 -7.12
C MET A 1 -22.63 -18.85 -6.42
N LEU A 2 -21.62 -19.52 -6.98
CA LEU A 2 -20.25 -19.41 -6.45
C LEU A 2 -19.75 -18.01 -6.83
N GLU A 3 -19.47 -17.16 -5.84
CA GLU A 3 -18.84 -15.86 -6.08
C GLU A 3 -17.46 -16.08 -6.75
N SER A 4 -17.21 -15.30 -7.79
CA SER A 4 -15.91 -15.33 -8.48
C SER A 4 -14.81 -14.92 -7.51
N VAL A 5 -13.77 -15.74 -7.42
CA VAL A 5 -12.56 -15.43 -6.64
C VAL A 5 -11.83 -14.20 -7.20
N PHE A 6 -12.06 -13.87 -8.47
CA PHE A 6 -11.42 -12.76 -9.15
C PHE A 6 -12.29 -11.52 -9.14
N ALA A 7 -11.65 -10.36 -8.96
CA ALA A 7 -12.28 -9.06 -9.14
C ALA A 7 -12.79 -8.89 -10.59
N GLN A 8 -13.80 -8.04 -10.76
CA GLN A 8 -14.32 -7.69 -12.08
C GLN A 8 -13.26 -6.92 -12.86
N GLU A 9 -12.97 -7.39 -14.09
CA GLU A 9 -11.98 -6.76 -14.96
C GLU A 9 -12.62 -5.59 -15.74
N PRO A 10 -11.91 -4.46 -15.92
CA PRO A 10 -12.33 -3.41 -16.83
C PRO A 10 -12.32 -3.92 -18.29
N PRO A 11 -13.15 -3.37 -19.18
CA PRO A 11 -13.17 -3.76 -20.57
C PRO A 11 -11.80 -3.48 -21.23
N PHE A 12 -11.17 -4.53 -21.75
CA PHE A 12 -9.89 -4.42 -22.46
C PHE A 12 -10.14 -4.11 -23.95
N ARG A 13 -9.40 -3.13 -24.49
CA ARG A 13 -9.41 -2.81 -25.92
C ARG A 13 -8.02 -3.01 -26.50
N HIS A 14 -7.92 -3.83 -27.56
CA HIS A 14 -6.66 -3.97 -28.30
C HIS A 14 -6.26 -2.63 -28.96
N GLY A 15 -4.96 -2.30 -28.93
CA GLY A 15 -4.46 -1.05 -29.49
C GLY A 15 -4.60 0.19 -28.60
N GLN A 16 -5.06 0.04 -27.36
CA GLN A 16 -5.09 1.13 -26.40
C GLN A 16 -3.67 1.57 -26.02
N THR A 17 -3.41 2.87 -26.05
CA THR A 17 -2.12 3.44 -25.62
C THR A 17 -1.85 3.07 -24.15
N PRO A 18 -0.68 2.49 -23.83
CA PRO A 18 -0.32 2.17 -22.46
C PRO A 18 -0.32 3.42 -21.57
N ARG A 19 -0.98 3.34 -20.44
CA ARG A 19 -0.97 4.40 -19.42
C ARG A 19 -0.13 3.93 -18.23
N THR A 20 0.80 4.79 -17.81
CA THR A 20 1.74 4.49 -16.72
C THR A 20 1.37 5.25 -15.47
N ALA A 21 1.43 4.58 -14.33
CA ALA A 21 1.32 5.20 -13.02
C ALA A 21 2.49 4.83 -12.11
N VAL A 22 2.85 5.73 -11.22
CA VAL A 22 3.73 5.46 -10.07
C VAL A 22 2.87 5.36 -8.83
N LEU A 23 2.97 4.25 -8.12
CA LEU A 23 2.37 4.05 -6.80
C LEU A 23 3.45 4.24 -5.74
N PHE A 24 3.50 5.45 -5.17
CA PHE A 24 4.44 5.83 -4.12
C PHE A 24 3.96 5.28 -2.78
N CYS A 25 4.72 4.37 -2.17
CA CYS A 25 4.27 3.57 -1.03
C CYS A 25 5.05 3.90 0.23
N ASN A 26 4.34 4.12 1.34
CA ASN A 26 4.97 4.28 2.66
C ASN A 26 4.37 3.31 3.69
N LEU A 27 4.98 3.25 4.88
CA LEU A 27 4.62 2.29 5.93
C LEU A 27 3.15 2.35 6.32
N GLY A 28 2.66 3.56 6.53
CA GLY A 28 1.29 3.79 6.95
C GLY A 28 1.16 4.31 8.37
N THR A 29 -0.07 4.65 8.70
CA THR A 29 -0.44 5.32 9.94
C THR A 29 -1.91 5.03 10.25
N PRO A 30 -2.34 5.10 11.52
CA PRO A 30 -3.76 4.99 11.83
C PRO A 30 -4.57 6.15 11.22
N ASP A 31 -5.86 5.94 10.99
CA ASP A 31 -6.76 6.97 10.42
C ASP A 31 -7.00 8.14 11.37
N ALA A 32 -6.88 7.91 12.67
CA ALA A 32 -7.04 8.91 13.74
C ALA A 32 -6.23 8.52 14.97
N PRO A 33 -5.89 9.48 15.86
CA PRO A 33 -5.16 9.21 17.09
C PRO A 33 -6.09 8.69 18.20
N THR A 34 -6.94 7.71 17.87
CA THR A 34 -7.91 7.10 18.79
C THR A 34 -7.58 5.63 19.03
N ALA A 35 -7.97 5.09 20.18
CA ALA A 35 -7.71 3.68 20.50
C ALA A 35 -8.33 2.71 19.49
N SER A 36 -9.50 3.03 18.92
CA SER A 36 -10.15 2.20 17.91
C SER A 36 -9.39 2.17 16.58
N ALA A 37 -8.94 3.33 16.09
CA ALA A 37 -8.14 3.44 14.87
C ALA A 37 -6.77 2.78 15.06
N LEU A 38 -6.14 3.00 16.22
CA LEU A 38 -4.87 2.34 16.56
C LEU A 38 -5.01 0.82 16.65
N ARG A 39 -6.15 0.31 17.15
CA ARG A 39 -6.38 -1.14 17.19
C ARG A 39 -6.41 -1.75 15.79
N ARG A 40 -7.11 -1.13 14.84
CA ARG A 40 -7.14 -1.60 13.44
C ARG A 40 -5.76 -1.56 12.80
N TYR A 41 -5.09 -0.42 12.91
CA TYR A 41 -3.74 -0.24 12.38
C TYR A 41 -2.72 -1.25 12.96
N LEU A 42 -2.71 -1.43 14.29
CA LEU A 42 -1.80 -2.36 14.96
C LEU A 42 -2.15 -3.83 14.64
N ALA A 43 -3.42 -4.15 14.43
CA ALA A 43 -3.82 -5.50 14.02
C ALA A 43 -3.25 -5.84 12.63
N GLU A 44 -3.31 -4.91 11.69
CA GLU A 44 -2.76 -5.06 10.35
C GLU A 44 -1.23 -5.10 10.39
N PHE A 45 -0.59 -4.12 11.02
CA PHE A 45 0.87 -3.99 11.09
C PHE A 45 1.54 -5.16 11.83
N LEU A 46 1.06 -5.50 13.03
CA LEU A 46 1.64 -6.59 13.83
C LEU A 46 1.12 -7.98 13.39
N GLY A 47 0.08 -8.02 12.57
CA GLY A 47 -0.39 -9.24 11.93
C GLY A 47 0.45 -9.70 10.74
N ASP A 48 1.32 -8.84 10.22
CA ASP A 48 2.22 -9.18 9.13
C ASP A 48 3.37 -10.07 9.63
N HIS A 49 3.54 -11.24 8.99
CA HIS A 49 4.60 -12.21 9.34
C HIS A 49 6.01 -11.66 9.06
N ARG A 50 6.15 -10.69 8.16
CA ARG A 50 7.42 -10.01 7.94
C ARG A 50 7.80 -9.05 9.06
N VAL A 51 6.83 -8.60 9.84
CA VAL A 51 7.05 -7.70 10.98
C VAL A 51 7.29 -8.51 12.26
N VAL A 52 6.57 -9.63 12.41
CA VAL A 52 6.69 -10.50 13.58
C VAL A 52 6.85 -11.96 13.16
N GLU A 53 8.04 -12.50 13.35
CA GLU A 53 8.46 -13.85 12.95
C GLU A 53 8.18 -14.92 14.03
N ILE A 54 7.06 -14.80 14.73
CA ILE A 54 6.61 -15.78 15.72
C ILE A 54 5.63 -16.77 15.04
N PRO A 55 5.61 -18.07 15.43
CA PRO A 55 4.63 -19.02 14.90
C PRO A 55 3.21 -18.44 14.95
N ARG A 56 2.55 -18.40 13.79
CA ARG A 56 1.34 -17.58 13.57
C ARG A 56 0.22 -17.84 14.58
N LEU A 57 -0.05 -19.09 14.91
CA LEU A 57 -1.12 -19.44 15.87
C LEU A 57 -0.85 -18.83 17.26
N VAL A 58 0.38 -18.98 17.74
CA VAL A 58 0.79 -18.44 19.05
C VAL A 58 0.72 -16.91 19.03
N TRP A 59 1.26 -16.30 17.94
CA TRP A 59 1.27 -14.85 17.83
C TRP A 59 -0.15 -14.26 17.76
N MET A 60 -1.06 -14.85 16.97
CA MET A 60 -2.43 -14.35 16.84
C MET A 60 -3.18 -14.39 18.18
N LEU A 61 -2.94 -15.40 19.03
CA LEU A 61 -3.51 -15.45 20.37
C LEU A 61 -2.96 -14.30 21.25
N ILE A 62 -1.67 -14.05 21.21
CA ILE A 62 -1.04 -12.96 21.97
C ILE A 62 -1.50 -11.59 21.42
N LEU A 63 -1.51 -11.42 20.11
CA LEU A 63 -1.90 -10.18 19.44
C LEU A 63 -3.33 -9.79 19.82
N HIS A 64 -4.30 -10.68 19.60
CA HIS A 64 -5.72 -10.39 19.83
C HIS A 64 -6.11 -10.49 21.31
N GLY A 65 -5.48 -11.41 22.07
CA GLY A 65 -5.79 -11.63 23.49
C GLY A 65 -5.23 -10.54 24.41
N ILE A 66 -4.05 -10.02 24.09
CA ILE A 66 -3.31 -9.11 24.99
C ILE A 66 -3.00 -7.78 24.31
N ILE A 67 -2.23 -7.80 23.22
CA ILE A 67 -1.63 -6.59 22.66
C ILE A 67 -2.68 -5.60 22.19
N LEU A 68 -3.65 -6.04 21.40
CA LEU A 68 -4.73 -5.19 20.87
C LEU A 68 -5.74 -4.73 21.93
N ARG A 69 -5.67 -5.25 23.15
CA ARG A 69 -6.48 -4.76 24.29
C ARG A 69 -5.80 -3.66 25.06
N ILE A 70 -4.48 -3.74 25.22
CA ILE A 70 -3.71 -2.85 26.11
C ILE A 70 -3.00 -1.74 25.34
N ARG A 71 -2.32 -2.09 24.24
CA ARG A 71 -1.43 -1.18 23.51
C ARG A 71 -2.15 -0.04 22.78
N PRO A 72 -3.35 -0.20 22.17
CA PRO A 72 -3.99 0.87 21.39
C PRO A 72 -4.23 2.15 22.19
N ALA A 73 -4.72 2.07 23.43
CA ALA A 73 -4.98 3.25 24.25
C ALA A 73 -3.69 4.03 24.57
N LYS A 74 -2.62 3.32 24.96
CA LYS A 74 -1.32 3.93 25.24
C LYS A 74 -0.68 4.53 23.97
N SER A 75 -0.81 3.85 22.84
CA SER A 75 -0.30 4.34 21.56
C SER A 75 -1.09 5.56 21.06
N ALA A 76 -2.41 5.59 21.26
CA ALA A 76 -3.24 6.73 20.86
C ALA A 76 -2.76 8.05 21.47
N LEU A 77 -2.36 8.05 22.73
CA LEU A 77 -1.81 9.25 23.39
C LEU A 77 -0.52 9.74 22.72
N LYS A 78 0.36 8.80 22.32
CA LYS A 78 1.60 9.14 21.60
C LYS A 78 1.34 9.66 20.20
N TYR A 79 0.37 9.08 19.49
CA TYR A 79 -0.02 9.58 18.18
C TYR A 79 -0.70 10.95 18.29
N ALA A 80 -1.54 11.17 19.31
CA ALA A 80 -2.18 12.45 19.55
C ALA A 80 -1.17 13.58 19.77
N SER A 81 -0.04 13.31 20.45
CA SER A 81 0.99 14.34 20.71
C SER A 81 1.75 14.81 19.47
N ILE A 82 1.73 14.04 18.38
CA ILE A 82 2.38 14.39 17.11
C ILE A 82 1.37 14.70 16.00
N TRP A 83 0.07 14.54 16.29
CA TRP A 83 -0.98 14.74 15.30
C TRP A 83 -1.14 16.22 14.98
N THR A 84 -1.22 16.55 13.71
CA THR A 84 -1.42 17.94 13.24
C THR A 84 -2.87 18.17 12.84
N GLU A 85 -3.23 19.41 12.55
CA GLU A 85 -4.56 19.76 11.99
C GLU A 85 -4.82 19.07 10.65
N GLU A 86 -3.77 18.82 9.85
CA GLU A 86 -3.85 18.11 8.57
C GLU A 86 -3.88 16.57 8.73
N GLY A 87 -3.60 16.06 9.92
CA GLY A 87 -3.59 14.63 10.23
C GLY A 87 -2.23 14.09 10.67
N SER A 88 -1.97 12.81 10.38
CA SER A 88 -0.69 12.18 10.67
C SER A 88 0.43 12.79 9.84
N PRO A 89 1.55 13.23 10.44
CA PRO A 89 2.70 13.77 9.70
C PRO A 89 3.20 12.84 8.60
N LEU A 90 3.27 11.53 8.86
CA LEU A 90 3.70 10.56 7.86
C LEU A 90 2.80 10.59 6.62
N LYS A 91 1.48 10.63 6.81
CA LYS A 91 0.51 10.68 5.70
C LYS A 91 0.64 11.98 4.92
N VAL A 92 0.64 13.10 5.62
CA VAL A 92 0.74 14.45 5.02
C VAL A 92 2.00 14.58 4.17
N TRP A 93 3.15 14.18 4.70
CA TRP A 93 4.41 14.25 3.95
C TRP A 93 4.46 13.25 2.79
N THR A 94 3.91 12.05 2.93
CA THR A 94 3.83 11.07 1.83
C THR A 94 2.98 11.62 0.69
N GLU A 95 1.85 12.23 1.00
CA GLU A 95 0.97 12.86 0.02
C GLU A 95 1.65 14.03 -0.71
N ARG A 96 2.29 14.93 0.05
CA ARG A 96 3.06 16.04 -0.51
C ARG A 96 4.20 15.58 -1.43
N GLN A 97 4.93 14.53 -1.04
CA GLN A 97 5.98 13.93 -1.86
C GLN A 97 5.43 13.33 -3.16
N ALA A 98 4.30 12.63 -3.09
CA ALA A 98 3.65 12.08 -4.27
C ALA A 98 3.18 13.18 -5.22
N HIS A 99 2.61 14.26 -4.70
CA HIS A 99 2.23 15.44 -5.49
C HIS A 99 3.43 16.11 -6.15
N ALA A 100 4.51 16.34 -5.40
CA ALA A 100 5.73 16.93 -5.93
C ALA A 100 6.34 16.08 -7.06
N LEU A 101 6.34 14.76 -6.88
CA LEU A 101 6.80 13.83 -7.92
C LEU A 101 5.90 13.90 -9.16
N GLY A 102 4.58 13.97 -8.99
CA GLY A 102 3.63 14.14 -10.09
C GLY A 102 3.85 15.44 -10.88
N ASN A 103 4.09 16.54 -10.18
CA ASN A 103 4.40 17.83 -10.79
C ASN A 103 5.71 17.77 -11.61
N ALA A 104 6.74 17.11 -11.07
CA ALA A 104 8.02 16.95 -11.76
C ALA A 104 7.89 16.14 -13.08
N PHE A 105 7.02 15.13 -13.11
CA PHE A 105 6.70 14.43 -14.37
C PHE A 105 5.92 15.33 -15.34
N ALA A 106 4.94 16.07 -14.85
CA ALA A 106 4.15 16.98 -15.69
C ALA A 106 5.02 18.08 -16.34
N GLU A 107 5.99 18.65 -15.61
CA GLU A 107 6.95 19.62 -16.14
C GLU A 107 7.83 19.07 -17.27
N ARG A 108 8.08 17.75 -17.26
CA ARG A 108 8.83 17.05 -18.32
C ARG A 108 7.93 16.55 -19.46
N HIS A 109 6.66 16.93 -19.47
CA HIS A 109 5.66 16.45 -20.43
C HIS A 109 5.48 14.92 -20.45
N GLU A 110 5.78 14.27 -19.35
CA GLU A 110 5.59 12.84 -19.20
C GLU A 110 4.16 12.54 -18.71
N HIS A 111 3.44 11.68 -19.43
CA HIS A 111 2.08 11.28 -19.11
C HIS A 111 2.07 10.17 -18.03
N VAL A 112 2.66 10.46 -16.88
CA VAL A 112 2.75 9.56 -15.75
C VAL A 112 1.86 10.08 -14.61
N SER A 113 0.94 9.26 -14.15
CA SER A 113 0.14 9.57 -12.97
C SER A 113 0.86 9.10 -11.70
N VAL A 114 0.91 9.93 -10.68
CA VAL A 114 1.49 9.56 -9.37
C VAL A 114 0.39 9.48 -8.34
N ARG A 115 0.36 8.38 -7.60
CA ARG A 115 -0.52 8.18 -6.44
C ARG A 115 0.28 7.69 -5.26
N TYR A 116 -0.23 7.91 -4.06
CA TYR A 116 0.36 7.31 -2.87
C TYR A 116 -0.53 6.21 -2.28
N ALA A 117 0.11 5.28 -1.62
CA ALA A 117 -0.54 4.23 -0.85
C ALA A 117 0.19 3.99 0.47
N MET A 118 -0.55 3.47 1.43
CA MET A 118 -0.01 3.01 2.70
C MET A 118 0.05 1.48 2.72
N ARG A 119 1.19 0.94 3.20
CA ARG A 119 1.30 -0.51 3.39
C ARG A 119 0.32 -0.99 4.45
N TYR A 120 0.13 -0.21 5.51
CA TYR A 120 -0.85 -0.45 6.57
C TYR A 120 -1.72 0.79 6.77
N GLY A 121 -3.03 0.61 6.83
CA GLY A 121 -4.00 1.71 6.92
C GLY A 121 -4.41 2.26 5.55
N ASN A 122 -4.78 3.55 5.48
CA ASN A 122 -5.43 4.14 4.32
C ASN A 122 -4.71 5.38 3.74
N PRO A 123 -4.74 5.54 2.38
CA PRO A 123 -5.31 4.63 1.38
C PRO A 123 -4.49 3.35 1.26
N SER A 124 -5.15 2.18 1.23
CA SER A 124 -4.44 0.90 1.17
C SER A 124 -3.84 0.63 -0.21
N MET A 125 -2.79 -0.21 -0.24
CA MET A 125 -2.17 -0.68 -1.50
C MET A 125 -3.22 -1.26 -2.45
N ALA A 126 -4.07 -2.16 -1.93
CA ALA A 126 -5.08 -2.83 -2.75
C ALA A 126 -6.09 -1.83 -3.34
N SER A 127 -6.59 -0.89 -2.54
CA SER A 127 -7.57 0.11 -3.01
C SER A 127 -7.00 1.01 -4.11
N GLN A 128 -5.72 1.38 -4.01
CA GLN A 128 -5.08 2.22 -5.02
C GLN A 128 -4.77 1.44 -6.31
N LEU A 129 -4.37 0.18 -6.20
CA LEU A 129 -4.17 -0.69 -7.35
C LEU A 129 -5.49 -0.98 -8.09
N ASP A 130 -6.58 -1.21 -7.35
CA ASP A 130 -7.92 -1.38 -7.93
C ASP A 130 -8.37 -0.10 -8.65
N ALA A 131 -8.17 1.08 -8.04
CA ALA A 131 -8.50 2.35 -8.66
C ALA A 131 -7.68 2.60 -9.93
N LEU A 132 -6.38 2.40 -9.91
CA LEU A 132 -5.51 2.53 -11.09
C LEU A 132 -5.95 1.58 -12.21
N LYS A 133 -6.27 0.34 -11.87
CA LYS A 133 -6.75 -0.65 -12.82
C LYS A 133 -8.08 -0.24 -13.44
N SER A 134 -9.06 0.20 -12.64
CA SER A 134 -10.37 0.64 -13.12
C SER A 134 -10.30 1.85 -14.03
N GLU A 135 -9.30 2.72 -13.85
CA GLU A 135 -9.03 3.88 -14.69
C GLU A 135 -8.24 3.55 -15.97
N GLY A 136 -7.90 2.28 -16.18
CA GLY A 136 -7.23 1.80 -17.40
C GLY A 136 -5.72 2.01 -17.42
N PHE A 137 -5.07 2.13 -16.26
CA PHE A 137 -3.61 2.07 -16.19
C PHE A 137 -3.13 0.64 -16.42
N THR A 138 -2.23 0.47 -17.38
CA THR A 138 -1.69 -0.83 -17.81
C THR A 138 -0.28 -1.09 -17.31
N ARG A 139 0.40 -0.04 -16.80
CA ARG A 139 1.74 -0.13 -16.21
C ARG A 139 1.72 0.57 -14.87
N VAL A 140 2.20 -0.11 -13.84
CA VAL A 140 2.30 0.47 -12.48
C VAL A 140 3.71 0.20 -11.94
N LEU A 141 4.46 1.29 -11.75
CA LEU A 141 5.71 1.25 -10.98
C LEU A 141 5.38 1.40 -9.50
N VAL A 142 5.64 0.37 -8.71
CA VAL A 142 5.52 0.44 -7.25
C VAL A 142 6.84 0.94 -6.67
N MET A 143 6.78 2.09 -6.01
CA MET A 143 7.95 2.80 -5.48
C MET A 143 7.86 2.91 -3.95
N PRO A 144 8.49 1.98 -3.19
CA PRO A 144 8.57 2.07 -1.74
C PRO A 144 9.42 3.27 -1.30
N ALA A 145 8.88 4.10 -0.40
CA ALA A 145 9.53 5.32 0.10
C ALA A 145 10.51 5.03 1.25
N TYR A 146 11.33 4.00 1.10
CA TYR A 146 12.32 3.62 2.10
C TYR A 146 13.72 3.81 1.54
N PRO A 147 14.66 4.37 2.35
CA PRO A 147 16.02 4.63 1.88
C PRO A 147 16.84 3.36 1.66
N GLN A 148 16.43 2.25 2.27
CA GLN A 148 17.11 0.95 2.20
C GLN A 148 16.11 -0.20 2.13
N TYR A 149 16.52 -1.28 1.49
CA TYR A 149 15.73 -2.52 1.49
C TYR A 149 15.68 -3.14 2.88
N SER A 150 14.49 -3.58 3.29
CA SER A 150 14.29 -4.39 4.48
C SER A 150 13.12 -5.37 4.26
N GLY A 151 13.20 -6.55 4.90
CA GLY A 151 12.12 -7.52 4.90
C GLY A 151 10.81 -6.97 5.46
N THR A 152 10.91 -6.15 6.51
CA THR A 152 9.75 -5.55 7.19
C THR A 152 9.17 -4.33 6.47
N THR A 153 9.84 -3.81 5.47
CA THR A 153 9.43 -2.60 4.72
C THR A 153 9.20 -2.91 3.25
N THR A 154 10.26 -2.91 2.45
CA THR A 154 10.17 -3.08 0.99
C THR A 154 9.55 -4.43 0.62
N ALA A 155 10.00 -5.55 1.21
CA ALA A 155 9.45 -6.86 0.88
C ALA A 155 7.98 -6.99 1.30
N SER A 156 7.56 -6.38 2.43
CA SER A 156 6.16 -6.34 2.83
C SER A 156 5.28 -5.56 1.83
N VAL A 157 5.80 -4.49 1.21
CA VAL A 157 5.09 -3.77 0.14
C VAL A 157 4.86 -4.69 -1.06
N PHE A 158 5.89 -5.44 -1.50
CA PHE A 158 5.74 -6.39 -2.61
C PHE A 158 4.80 -7.54 -2.29
N ASP A 159 4.80 -8.06 -1.05
CA ASP A 159 3.81 -9.07 -0.63
C ASP A 159 2.37 -8.56 -0.77
N ALA A 160 2.12 -7.29 -0.47
CA ALA A 160 0.80 -6.68 -0.66
C ALA A 160 0.41 -6.61 -2.16
N VAL A 161 1.36 -6.29 -3.04
CA VAL A 161 1.16 -6.29 -4.50
C VAL A 161 0.87 -7.70 -5.00
N TYR A 162 1.65 -8.71 -4.59
CA TYR A 162 1.44 -10.10 -4.99
C TYR A 162 0.11 -10.64 -4.47
N THR A 163 -0.26 -10.33 -3.23
CA THR A 163 -1.55 -10.71 -2.67
C THR A 163 -2.72 -10.11 -3.45
N TRP A 164 -2.58 -8.85 -3.85
CA TRP A 164 -3.56 -8.21 -4.74
C TRP A 164 -3.60 -8.89 -6.11
N GLY A 165 -2.42 -9.19 -6.69
CA GLY A 165 -2.28 -9.84 -7.99
C GLY A 165 -2.96 -11.21 -8.07
N GLN A 166 -2.97 -11.99 -6.98
CA GLN A 166 -3.64 -13.29 -6.93
C GLN A 166 -5.15 -13.21 -7.13
N ARG A 167 -5.78 -12.04 -6.94
CA ARG A 167 -7.22 -11.81 -7.12
C ARG A 167 -7.56 -11.11 -8.42
N THR A 168 -6.58 -10.88 -9.28
CA THR A 168 -6.74 -10.17 -10.55
C THR A 168 -6.31 -11.06 -11.71
N ARG A 169 -7.07 -11.07 -12.81
CA ARG A 169 -6.75 -11.90 -14.00
C ARG A 169 -5.74 -11.22 -14.92
N LEU A 170 -5.85 -9.89 -15.05
CA LEU A 170 -4.94 -9.06 -15.82
C LEU A 170 -4.07 -8.24 -14.86
N LEU A 171 -2.79 -8.61 -14.77
CA LEU A 171 -1.81 -7.84 -14.03
C LEU A 171 -1.30 -6.68 -14.90
N PRO A 172 -1.19 -5.46 -14.35
CA PRO A 172 -0.41 -4.41 -15.00
C PRO A 172 1.02 -4.90 -15.25
N ARG A 173 1.60 -4.52 -16.37
CA ARG A 173 3.00 -4.86 -16.65
C ARG A 173 3.90 -4.20 -15.60
N SER A 174 4.76 -4.98 -14.94
CA SER A 174 5.89 -4.46 -14.17
C SER A 174 7.13 -4.49 -15.06
N GLU A 175 7.92 -3.43 -15.06
CA GLU A 175 9.09 -3.35 -15.96
C GLU A 175 10.24 -4.30 -15.55
N GLU A 176 10.25 -4.81 -14.34
CA GLU A 176 11.27 -5.75 -13.87
C GLU A 176 11.28 -7.10 -14.62
N HIS A 177 10.19 -7.48 -15.28
CA HIS A 177 10.10 -8.75 -16.01
C HIS A 177 10.45 -8.69 -17.50
N THR A 178 10.73 -7.52 -18.05
CA THR A 178 10.95 -7.39 -19.51
C THR A 178 12.41 -7.36 -19.93
N SER A 179 13.37 -7.13 -19.03
CA SER A 179 14.79 -7.04 -19.38
C SER A 179 15.52 -8.40 -19.46
N GLU A 180 14.99 -9.46 -18.83
CA GLU A 180 15.66 -10.77 -18.80
C GLU A 180 15.22 -11.76 -19.89
N LEU A 181 14.13 -11.48 -20.61
CA LEU A 181 13.62 -12.36 -21.66
C LEU A 181 14.05 -11.95 -23.09
N GLN A 182 14.93 -10.96 -23.25
CA GLN A 182 15.44 -10.50 -24.55
C GLN A 182 16.95 -10.71 -24.72
N SER A 183 17.58 -11.56 -23.92
CA SER A 183 18.98 -11.96 -24.13
C SER A 183 19.07 -13.39 -24.65
#